data_56e634b8dd72beba6f56c17e8fd12812
#
_entry.id   56e634b8dd72beba6f56c17e8fd12812
#
_cell.length_a   1.000
_cell.length_b   1.000
_cell.length_c   1.000
_cell.angle_alpha   90.00
_cell.angle_beta   90.00
_cell.angle_gamma   90.00
#
_symmetry.space_group_name_H-M   'P 1'
#
loop_
_entity.id
_entity.type
_entity.pdbx_description
1 polymer ?
#
loop_
_entity_poly.entity_id
_entity_poly.type
_entity_poly.pdbx_seq_one_letter_code
_entity_poly.pdbx_strand_id
1 'polypeptide(L)'
;MAVYTKINKKDISIINNKFDIEKIVSFQGIKKGIENTNYLLKSNNKKFILTIFEKRVSNKEIPFFMKLMAELNHAKIICPKPLKNNDGNYLIRLKNKTACIVSFLEGKDKNKLNSKNCFEVGKIIAQMHSVTKIIKISRKNSMGIKNLDPLLKSIKFKSKKFNNLGKFLINNLKDIKKNWPSKLPNGIIHGDLFIDNIFFKNNKLSGIIDFYFAANDFFMYEIAICINALCFDNKKSKFKINKQKIKSLIEGYESIKKISLKEKKSLNILCRGAAIRYLLTRLYDYSNTPKTALIQIKDPNEYYQKLITHNNLVSYKDYLI
;
A
#
# COMPACT_ATOMS: atom_id res chain seq x y z
N MET A 1 -17.16 3.42 -9.76
CA MET A 1 -16.52 4.70 -10.13
C MET A 1 -15.86 5.29 -8.89
N ALA A 2 -14.54 5.60 -8.95
CA ALA A 2 -13.82 6.18 -7.80
C ALA A 2 -13.86 7.73 -7.77
N VAL A 3 -14.88 8.35 -8.36
CA VAL A 3 -15.10 9.79 -8.29
C VAL A 3 -16.38 10.04 -7.49
N TYR A 4 -16.23 10.16 -6.17
CA TYR A 4 -17.34 10.43 -5.25
C TYR A 4 -17.68 11.92 -5.19
N THR A 5 -16.67 12.79 -5.23
CA THR A 5 -16.81 14.25 -5.19
C THR A 5 -16.55 14.83 -6.57
N LYS A 6 -17.58 15.40 -7.20
CA LYS A 6 -17.45 16.06 -8.50
C LYS A 6 -16.94 17.49 -8.34
N ILE A 7 -15.92 17.86 -9.11
CA ILE A 7 -15.40 19.23 -9.23
C ILE A 7 -15.86 19.86 -10.54
N ASN A 8 -15.79 21.18 -10.59
CA ASN A 8 -16.19 22.00 -11.75
C ASN A 8 -15.14 23.11 -12.03
N LYS A 9 -15.41 23.98 -13.02
CA LYS A 9 -14.50 25.06 -13.40
C LYS A 9 -14.24 26.07 -12.25
N LYS A 10 -15.22 26.33 -11.37
CA LYS A 10 -15.04 27.20 -10.20
C LYS A 10 -14.02 26.61 -9.22
N ASP A 11 -14.04 25.28 -9.01
CA ASP A 11 -13.06 24.59 -8.16
C ASP A 11 -11.65 24.68 -8.74
N ILE A 12 -11.51 24.61 -10.07
CA ILE A 12 -10.22 24.80 -10.76
C ILE A 12 -9.72 26.25 -10.61
N SER A 13 -10.61 27.25 -10.67
CA SER A 13 -10.22 28.65 -10.39
C SER A 13 -9.69 28.81 -8.97
N ILE A 14 -10.29 28.16 -7.98
CA ILE A 14 -9.79 28.15 -6.60
C ILE A 14 -8.37 27.55 -6.55
N ILE A 15 -8.14 26.45 -7.24
CA ILE A 15 -6.82 25.79 -7.31
C ILE A 15 -5.79 26.73 -7.94
N ASN A 16 -6.12 27.32 -9.10
CA ASN A 16 -5.23 28.23 -9.81
C ASN A 16 -4.85 29.48 -8.99
N ASN A 17 -5.76 29.94 -8.12
CA ASN A 17 -5.48 31.09 -7.25
C ASN A 17 -4.69 30.71 -5.99
N LYS A 18 -4.80 29.46 -5.53
CA LYS A 18 -4.19 29.01 -4.27
C LYS A 18 -2.80 28.39 -4.43
N PHE A 19 -2.43 27.98 -5.63
CA PHE A 19 -1.14 27.32 -5.86
C PHE A 19 -0.34 28.09 -6.89
N ASP A 20 0.93 28.33 -6.60
CA ASP A 20 1.90 28.86 -7.56
C ASP A 20 2.37 27.73 -8.51
N ILE A 21 1.47 27.34 -9.40
CA ILE A 21 1.69 26.34 -10.43
C ILE A 21 1.19 26.87 -11.79
N GLU A 22 1.68 26.27 -12.85
CA GLU A 22 1.19 26.58 -14.19
C GLU A 22 -0.33 26.37 -14.26
N LYS A 23 -1.07 27.34 -14.82
CA LYS A 23 -2.53 27.38 -14.86
C LYS A 23 -3.14 26.08 -15.37
N ILE A 24 -3.99 25.48 -14.58
CA ILE A 24 -4.73 24.25 -14.93
C ILE A 24 -5.78 24.62 -15.98
N VAL A 25 -5.69 23.98 -17.15
CA VAL A 25 -6.59 24.19 -18.30
C VAL A 25 -7.60 23.08 -18.49
N SER A 26 -7.30 21.86 -17.97
CA SER A 26 -8.24 20.75 -18.04
C SER A 26 -8.10 19.81 -16.85
N PHE A 27 -9.18 19.06 -16.57
CA PHE A 27 -9.20 18.07 -15.51
C PHE A 27 -10.06 16.85 -15.89
N GLN A 28 -9.66 15.68 -15.41
CA GLN A 28 -10.33 14.42 -15.69
C GLN A 28 -10.34 13.53 -14.45
N GLY A 29 -11.51 13.02 -14.07
CA GLY A 29 -11.63 12.07 -12.96
C GLY A 29 -10.94 10.75 -13.24
N ILE A 30 -10.19 10.24 -12.26
CA ILE A 30 -9.50 8.95 -12.33
C ILE A 30 -10.45 7.89 -11.77
N LYS A 31 -10.87 6.94 -12.61
CA LYS A 31 -11.80 5.87 -12.24
C LYS A 31 -11.16 4.76 -11.40
N LYS A 32 -9.84 4.63 -11.41
CA LYS A 32 -9.06 3.63 -10.66
C LYS A 32 -8.88 4.09 -9.21
N GLY A 33 -8.99 3.17 -8.26
CA GLY A 33 -8.96 3.45 -6.83
C GLY A 33 -10.36 3.39 -6.19
N ILE A 34 -10.42 3.15 -4.89
CA ILE A 34 -11.67 2.94 -4.14
C ILE A 34 -11.81 3.81 -2.89
N GLU A 35 -10.78 4.52 -2.49
CA GLU A 35 -10.76 5.20 -1.18
C GLU A 35 -10.99 6.70 -1.28
N ASN A 36 -10.32 7.36 -2.22
CA ASN A 36 -10.34 8.80 -2.38
C ASN A 36 -10.77 9.18 -3.81
N THR A 37 -11.27 10.39 -3.98
CA THR A 37 -11.54 10.94 -5.30
C THR A 37 -10.26 11.54 -5.87
N ASN A 38 -9.83 11.05 -7.03
CA ASN A 38 -8.64 11.54 -7.70
C ASN A 38 -8.98 12.16 -9.06
N TYR A 39 -8.31 13.26 -9.38
CA TYR A 39 -8.39 13.92 -10.69
C TYR A 39 -6.99 14.10 -11.25
N LEU A 40 -6.84 13.80 -12.53
CA LEU A 40 -5.72 14.27 -13.33
C LEU A 40 -5.98 15.72 -13.70
N LEU A 41 -5.12 16.62 -13.25
CA LEU A 41 -5.10 18.03 -13.64
C LEU A 41 -4.03 18.23 -14.70
N LYS A 42 -4.32 18.99 -15.75
CA LYS A 42 -3.36 19.30 -16.82
C LYS A 42 -3.24 20.82 -16.98
N SER A 43 -2.03 21.31 -17.01
CA SER A 43 -1.64 22.61 -17.56
C SER A 43 -1.15 22.42 -19.01
N ASN A 44 -0.59 23.44 -19.62
CA ASN A 44 -0.03 23.31 -20.97
C ASN A 44 1.16 22.33 -21.00
N ASN A 45 2.05 22.38 -19.99
CA ASN A 45 3.30 21.61 -19.99
C ASN A 45 3.37 20.56 -18.86
N LYS A 46 2.52 20.67 -17.82
CA LYS A 46 2.63 19.83 -16.61
C LYS A 46 1.33 19.11 -16.30
N LYS A 47 1.48 18.03 -15.55
CA LYS A 47 0.37 17.23 -15.03
C LYS A 47 0.49 17.13 -13.51
N PHE A 48 -0.66 17.09 -12.83
CA PHE A 48 -0.74 16.93 -11.38
C PHE A 48 -1.88 15.98 -11.03
N ILE A 49 -1.84 15.47 -9.81
CA ILE A 49 -2.97 14.71 -9.25
C ILE A 49 -3.57 15.53 -8.11
N LEU A 50 -4.86 15.84 -8.23
CA LEU A 50 -5.67 16.32 -7.11
C LEU A 50 -6.28 15.12 -6.42
N THR A 51 -6.04 14.98 -5.13
CA THR A 51 -6.71 13.99 -4.27
C THR A 51 -7.65 14.70 -3.30
N ILE A 52 -8.91 14.32 -3.31
CA ILE A 52 -9.94 14.75 -2.35
C ILE A 52 -10.16 13.58 -1.40
N PHE A 53 -9.86 13.79 -0.11
CA PHE A 53 -9.99 12.74 0.91
C PHE A 53 -11.47 12.55 1.27
N GLU A 54 -11.94 11.32 1.15
CA GLU A 54 -13.32 10.97 1.43
C GLU A 54 -13.49 10.57 2.92
N LYS A 55 -13.87 9.33 3.23
CA LYS A 55 -14.23 8.93 4.60
C LYS A 55 -13.19 8.08 5.33
N ARG A 56 -12.33 7.35 4.59
CA ARG A 56 -11.43 6.33 5.18
C ARG A 56 -10.22 6.89 5.92
N VAL A 57 -9.70 8.02 5.45
CA VAL A 57 -8.52 8.64 6.04
C VAL A 57 -8.96 9.74 7.00
N SER A 58 -8.51 9.66 8.26
CA SER A 58 -8.77 10.73 9.23
C SER A 58 -8.04 12.01 8.82
N ASN A 59 -8.75 13.14 8.85
CA ASN A 59 -8.15 14.45 8.55
C ASN A 59 -6.91 14.75 9.43
N LYS A 60 -6.85 14.21 10.64
CA LYS A 60 -5.69 14.36 11.56
C LYS A 60 -4.44 13.63 11.08
N GLU A 61 -4.60 12.60 10.24
CA GLU A 61 -3.50 11.78 9.73
C GLU A 61 -2.95 12.27 8.38
N ILE A 62 -3.74 13.03 7.61
CA ILE A 62 -3.33 13.49 6.27
C ILE A 62 -2.01 14.27 6.27
N PRO A 63 -1.75 15.17 7.23
CA PRO A 63 -0.46 15.88 7.31
C PRO A 63 0.75 14.97 7.40
N PHE A 64 0.61 13.80 8.07
CA PHE A 64 1.68 12.80 8.14
C PHE A 64 2.05 12.28 6.74
N PHE A 65 1.09 11.93 5.90
CA PHE A 65 1.35 11.41 4.56
C PHE A 65 2.01 12.45 3.65
N MET A 66 1.55 13.71 3.76
CA MET A 66 2.16 14.81 3.00
C MET A 66 3.63 15.01 3.41
N LYS A 67 3.89 15.04 4.72
CA LYS A 67 5.23 15.20 5.25
C LYS A 67 6.13 14.02 4.87
N LEU A 68 5.62 12.79 4.97
CA LEU A 68 6.34 11.59 4.55
C LEU A 68 6.76 11.67 3.07
N MET A 69 5.82 11.94 2.17
CA MET A 69 6.13 12.05 0.73
C MET A 69 7.10 13.19 0.44
N ALA A 70 7.01 14.31 1.14
CA ALA A 70 7.96 15.42 1.00
C ALA A 70 9.39 15.02 1.42
N GLU A 71 9.54 14.34 2.56
CA GLU A 71 10.84 13.83 3.04
C GLU A 71 11.44 12.78 2.09
N LEU A 72 10.59 11.85 1.59
CA LEU A 72 11.03 10.86 0.62
C LEU A 72 11.52 11.52 -0.68
N ASN A 73 10.78 12.53 -1.18
CA ASN A 73 11.21 13.29 -2.36
C ASN A 73 12.52 14.06 -2.11
N HIS A 74 12.67 14.68 -0.93
CA HIS A 74 13.92 15.36 -0.55
C HIS A 74 15.10 14.38 -0.60
N ALA A 75 14.90 13.15 -0.15
CA ALA A 75 15.88 12.06 -0.24
C ALA A 75 15.96 11.40 -1.64
N LYS A 76 15.34 11.98 -2.66
CA LYS A 76 15.33 11.47 -4.06
C LYS A 76 14.67 10.09 -4.23
N ILE A 77 13.82 9.68 -3.31
CA ILE A 77 12.95 8.51 -3.51
C ILE A 77 11.83 8.90 -4.48
N ILE A 78 11.65 8.13 -5.54
CA ILE A 78 10.69 8.45 -6.59
C ILE A 78 9.28 8.12 -6.12
N CYS A 79 8.54 9.14 -5.71
CA CYS A 79 7.13 9.09 -5.33
C CYS A 79 6.47 10.44 -5.66
N PRO A 80 5.12 10.55 -5.62
CA PRO A 80 4.44 11.82 -5.84
C PRO A 80 4.94 12.90 -4.87
N LYS A 81 5.31 14.08 -5.39
CA LYS A 81 5.75 15.22 -4.58
C LYS A 81 4.54 16.07 -4.18
N PRO A 82 4.22 16.22 -2.89
CA PRO A 82 3.18 17.14 -2.44
C PRO A 82 3.54 18.59 -2.77
N LEU A 83 2.57 19.35 -3.27
CA LEU A 83 2.75 20.76 -3.56
C LEU A 83 2.22 21.61 -2.41
N LYS A 84 2.96 22.64 -2.04
CA LYS A 84 2.52 23.65 -1.08
C LYS A 84 1.67 24.70 -1.81
N ASN A 85 0.61 25.15 -1.18
CA ASN A 85 -0.15 26.31 -1.61
C ASN A 85 0.61 27.62 -1.27
N ASN A 86 0.05 28.77 -1.66
CA ASN A 86 0.65 30.08 -1.42
C ASN A 86 0.82 30.41 0.05
N ASP A 87 0.04 29.77 0.94
CA ASP A 87 0.15 29.90 2.40
C ASP A 87 1.20 28.94 3.01
N GLY A 88 1.94 28.19 2.17
CA GLY A 88 2.94 27.21 2.59
C GLY A 88 2.39 25.86 3.06
N ASN A 89 1.07 25.62 2.94
CA ASN A 89 0.38 24.41 3.38
C ASN A 89 0.22 23.39 2.24
N TYR A 90 0.33 22.10 2.54
CA TYR A 90 0.04 21.02 1.58
C TYR A 90 -1.44 20.78 1.33
N LEU A 91 -2.30 21.22 2.27
CA LEU A 91 -3.71 20.89 2.29
C LEU A 91 -4.57 22.12 2.03
N ILE A 92 -5.66 21.93 1.29
CA ILE A 92 -6.70 22.92 1.08
C ILE A 92 -8.08 22.34 1.43
N ARG A 93 -9.06 23.23 1.57
CA ARG A 93 -10.49 22.82 1.63
C ARG A 93 -11.09 22.99 0.25
N LEU A 94 -11.69 21.91 -0.28
CA LEU A 94 -12.39 21.89 -1.55
C LEU A 94 -13.67 21.05 -1.40
N LYS A 95 -14.83 21.60 -1.79
CA LYS A 95 -16.14 20.94 -1.59
C LYS A 95 -16.37 20.46 -0.15
N ASN A 96 -16.00 21.29 0.84
CA ASN A 96 -16.07 20.98 2.28
C ASN A 96 -15.24 19.77 2.72
N LYS A 97 -14.32 19.28 1.88
CA LYS A 97 -13.40 18.17 2.16
C LYS A 97 -11.96 18.64 2.15
N THR A 98 -11.11 17.87 2.79
CA THR A 98 -9.65 18.08 2.72
C THR A 98 -9.16 17.58 1.37
N ALA A 99 -8.28 18.34 0.73
CA ALA A 99 -7.68 17.96 -0.55
C ALA A 99 -6.21 18.35 -0.60
N CYS A 100 -5.45 17.68 -1.44
CA CYS A 100 -4.05 18.00 -1.74
C CYS A 100 -3.79 17.87 -3.24
N ILE A 101 -2.72 18.52 -3.68
CA ILE A 101 -2.18 18.36 -5.02
C ILE A 101 -0.78 17.75 -4.90
N VAL A 102 -0.53 16.74 -5.72
CA VAL A 102 0.79 16.11 -5.84
C VAL A 102 1.25 16.12 -7.30
N SER A 103 2.55 16.03 -7.51
CA SER A 103 3.09 15.89 -8.86
C SER A 103 2.59 14.60 -9.52
N PHE A 104 2.40 14.64 -10.83
CA PHE A 104 2.08 13.44 -11.62
C PHE A 104 3.33 12.57 -11.74
N LEU A 105 3.19 11.29 -11.46
CA LEU A 105 4.25 10.31 -11.65
C LEU A 105 4.08 9.63 -13.01
N GLU A 106 5.08 9.74 -13.86
CA GLU A 106 5.09 9.12 -15.18
C GLU A 106 5.24 7.60 -15.06
N GLY A 107 4.51 6.87 -15.91
CA GLY A 107 4.51 5.42 -15.95
C GLY A 107 3.15 4.83 -15.66
N LYS A 108 3.11 3.52 -15.55
CA LYS A 108 1.91 2.74 -15.22
C LYS A 108 2.29 1.46 -14.49
N ASP A 109 1.34 0.92 -13.76
CA ASP A 109 1.44 -0.41 -13.19
C ASP A 109 1.55 -1.50 -14.27
N LYS A 110 2.01 -2.67 -13.89
CA LYS A 110 2.08 -3.86 -14.74
C LYS A 110 1.07 -4.90 -14.28
N ASN A 111 0.60 -5.72 -15.19
CA ASN A 111 -0.27 -6.86 -14.84
C ASN A 111 0.49 -7.96 -14.09
N LYS A 112 1.80 -8.10 -14.32
CA LYS A 112 2.66 -9.11 -13.71
C LYS A 112 4.10 -8.58 -13.61
N LEU A 113 4.76 -8.85 -12.48
CA LEU A 113 6.18 -8.59 -12.32
C LEU A 113 7.00 -9.84 -12.61
N ASN A 114 8.19 -9.64 -13.17
CA ASN A 114 9.23 -10.65 -13.29
C ASN A 114 10.28 -10.48 -12.18
N SER A 115 11.29 -11.36 -12.13
CA SER A 115 12.35 -11.30 -11.12
C SER A 115 13.14 -9.99 -11.15
N LYS A 116 13.44 -9.45 -12.34
CA LYS A 116 14.12 -8.16 -12.47
C LYS A 116 13.30 -7.01 -11.87
N ASN A 117 11.99 -7.01 -12.08
CA ASN A 117 11.10 -6.01 -11.46
C ASN A 117 11.08 -6.17 -9.92
N CYS A 118 11.06 -7.41 -9.41
CA CYS A 118 11.10 -7.66 -7.97
C CYS A 118 12.42 -7.16 -7.34
N PHE A 119 13.55 -7.32 -8.04
CA PHE A 119 14.83 -6.75 -7.60
C PHE A 119 14.75 -5.22 -7.47
N GLU A 120 14.25 -4.51 -8.49
CA GLU A 120 14.08 -3.05 -8.45
C GLU A 120 13.14 -2.61 -7.31
N VAL A 121 12.07 -3.39 -7.05
CA VAL A 121 11.17 -3.14 -5.92
C VAL A 121 11.89 -3.33 -4.59
N GLY A 122 12.67 -4.40 -4.41
CA GLY A 122 13.47 -4.61 -3.22
C GLY A 122 14.43 -3.44 -2.95
N LYS A 123 15.11 -2.98 -4.00
CA LYS A 123 16.05 -1.87 -3.93
C LYS A 123 15.38 -0.56 -3.48
N ILE A 124 14.26 -0.16 -4.09
CA ILE A 124 13.57 1.09 -3.71
C ILE A 124 13.00 1.03 -2.30
N ILE A 125 12.50 -0.13 -1.85
CA ILE A 125 12.03 -0.32 -0.47
C ILE A 125 13.19 -0.14 0.51
N ALA A 126 14.36 -0.71 0.24
CA ALA A 126 15.52 -0.56 1.11
C ALA A 126 15.99 0.90 1.19
N GLN A 127 15.97 1.63 0.07
CA GLN A 127 16.25 3.06 0.04
C GLN A 127 15.22 3.84 0.88
N MET A 128 13.92 3.57 0.71
CA MET A 128 12.85 4.18 1.50
C MET A 128 13.04 3.89 3.00
N HIS A 129 13.32 2.65 3.38
CA HIS A 129 13.56 2.27 4.78
C HIS A 129 14.81 2.93 5.38
N SER A 130 15.83 3.22 4.60
CA SER A 130 17.01 3.95 5.06
C SER A 130 16.65 5.40 5.41
N VAL A 131 15.79 6.03 4.62
CA VAL A 131 15.27 7.38 4.88
C VAL A 131 14.32 7.38 6.07
N THR A 132 13.33 6.47 6.08
CA THR A 132 12.28 6.46 7.10
C THR A 132 12.76 6.04 8.49
N LYS A 133 13.94 5.46 8.59
CA LYS A 133 14.60 5.15 9.87
C LYS A 133 14.99 6.42 10.64
N ILE A 134 15.31 7.51 9.93
CA ILE A 134 15.90 8.70 10.54
C ILE A 134 14.95 9.90 10.62
N ILE A 135 13.87 9.93 9.84
CA ILE A 135 12.91 11.03 9.88
C ILE A 135 12.08 11.03 11.16
N LYS A 136 11.87 12.22 11.71
CA LYS A 136 11.19 12.42 13.01
C LYS A 136 9.68 12.59 12.85
N ILE A 137 9.03 11.69 12.14
CA ILE A 137 7.56 11.63 12.09
C ILE A 137 7.12 10.20 12.40
N SER A 138 5.92 10.03 12.92
CA SER A 138 5.43 8.71 13.26
C SER A 138 3.91 8.61 13.11
N ARG A 139 3.44 7.42 12.78
CA ARG A 139 2.02 7.06 12.74
C ARG A 139 1.87 5.60 13.16
N LYS A 140 0.98 5.32 14.12
CA LYS A 140 0.68 3.95 14.54
C LYS A 140 0.07 3.17 13.37
N ASN A 141 0.50 1.91 13.20
CA ASN A 141 -0.11 1.02 12.21
C ASN A 141 -1.48 0.54 12.71
N SER A 142 -2.55 1.15 12.20
CA SER A 142 -3.93 0.75 12.51
C SER A 142 -4.27 -0.65 12.00
N MET A 143 -3.56 -1.13 10.96
CA MET A 143 -3.71 -2.46 10.37
C MET A 143 -2.63 -3.44 10.85
N GLY A 144 -1.89 -3.10 11.90
CA GLY A 144 -0.90 -3.97 12.51
C GLY A 144 -1.55 -5.19 13.21
N ILE A 145 -0.77 -6.27 13.37
CA ILE A 145 -1.28 -7.58 13.85
C ILE A 145 -2.07 -7.49 15.17
N LYS A 146 -1.69 -6.57 16.06
CA LYS A 146 -2.36 -6.37 17.36
C LYS A 146 -3.78 -5.81 17.22
N ASN A 147 -4.11 -5.18 16.09
CA ASN A 147 -5.37 -4.49 15.84
C ASN A 147 -6.34 -5.30 14.97
N LEU A 148 -6.02 -6.55 14.62
CA LEU A 148 -6.85 -7.37 13.73
C LEU A 148 -8.03 -8.06 14.40
N ASP A 149 -8.11 -8.14 15.76
CA ASP A 149 -9.26 -8.78 16.44
C ASP A 149 -10.59 -8.06 16.20
N PRO A 150 -10.64 -6.70 16.31
CA PRO A 150 -11.89 -5.99 16.00
C PRO A 150 -12.35 -6.24 14.57
N LEU A 151 -11.40 -6.28 13.61
CA LEU A 151 -11.72 -6.57 12.21
C LEU A 151 -12.27 -7.99 12.06
N LEU A 152 -11.62 -9.01 12.66
CA LEU A 152 -12.10 -10.39 12.65
C LEU A 152 -13.50 -10.52 13.24
N LYS A 153 -13.76 -9.86 14.38
CA LYS A 153 -15.08 -9.86 15.04
C LYS A 153 -16.19 -9.22 14.21
N SER A 154 -15.83 -8.24 13.35
CA SER A 154 -16.79 -7.53 12.50
C SER A 154 -17.20 -8.30 11.24
N ILE A 155 -16.50 -9.39 10.90
CA ILE A 155 -16.79 -10.20 9.71
C ILE A 155 -17.97 -11.13 10.01
N LYS A 156 -19.04 -11.01 9.20
CA LYS A 156 -20.21 -11.89 9.28
C LYS A 156 -20.01 -13.10 8.40
N PHE A 157 -19.68 -14.25 8.98
CA PHE A 157 -19.51 -15.52 8.27
C PHE A 157 -20.87 -16.16 7.89
N LYS A 158 -21.71 -15.40 7.16
CA LYS A 158 -23.09 -15.83 6.83
C LYS A 158 -23.21 -16.84 5.68
N SER A 159 -22.14 -17.17 5.00
CA SER A 159 -22.14 -18.08 3.85
C SER A 159 -21.62 -19.44 4.26
N LYS A 160 -22.34 -20.54 3.86
CA LYS A 160 -21.86 -21.93 4.06
C LYS A 160 -20.43 -22.13 3.55
N LYS A 161 -20.03 -21.39 2.51
CA LYS A 161 -18.66 -21.36 1.95
C LYS A 161 -17.59 -20.96 2.98
N PHE A 162 -17.95 -20.21 4.04
CA PHE A 162 -17.02 -19.67 5.01
C PHE A 162 -17.24 -20.14 6.46
N ASN A 163 -18.15 -21.12 6.69
CA ASN A 163 -18.47 -21.57 8.06
C ASN A 163 -17.25 -22.12 8.83
N ASN A 164 -16.36 -22.87 8.15
CA ASN A 164 -15.14 -23.41 8.78
C ASN A 164 -13.99 -22.39 8.80
N LEU A 165 -14.11 -21.28 8.05
CA LEU A 165 -13.06 -20.28 7.92
C LEU A 165 -12.89 -19.46 9.22
N GLY A 166 -13.98 -19.22 9.96
CA GLY A 166 -13.93 -18.46 11.21
C GLY A 166 -12.99 -19.08 12.24
N LYS A 167 -13.16 -20.39 12.51
CA LYS A 167 -12.29 -21.14 13.45
C LYS A 167 -10.84 -21.17 12.97
N PHE A 168 -10.62 -21.38 11.67
CA PHE A 168 -9.30 -21.33 11.05
C PHE A 168 -8.62 -19.97 11.27
N LEU A 169 -9.34 -18.87 11.04
CA LEU A 169 -8.81 -17.52 11.20
C LEU A 169 -8.48 -17.20 12.66
N ILE A 170 -9.36 -17.57 13.60
CA ILE A 170 -9.13 -17.37 15.04
C ILE A 170 -7.85 -18.08 15.47
N ASN A 171 -7.70 -19.36 15.12
CA ASN A 171 -6.52 -20.15 15.49
C ASN A 171 -5.24 -19.59 14.87
N ASN A 172 -5.26 -19.23 13.56
CA ASN A 172 -4.11 -18.62 12.91
C ASN A 172 -3.74 -17.26 13.52
N LEU A 173 -4.72 -16.40 13.80
CA LEU A 173 -4.44 -15.07 14.37
C LEU A 173 -3.86 -15.21 15.79
N LYS A 174 -4.37 -16.14 16.60
CA LYS A 174 -3.85 -16.44 17.94
C LYS A 174 -2.40 -16.92 17.88
N ASP A 175 -2.10 -17.87 16.99
CA ASP A 175 -0.74 -18.40 16.81
C ASP A 175 0.23 -17.33 16.29
N ILE A 176 -0.18 -16.55 15.28
CA ILE A 176 0.62 -15.47 14.74
C ILE A 176 0.94 -14.43 15.83
N LYS A 177 -0.04 -14.03 16.63
CA LYS A 177 0.17 -13.08 17.74
C LYS A 177 1.12 -13.59 18.80
N LYS A 178 1.00 -14.86 19.18
CA LYS A 178 1.88 -15.51 20.16
C LYS A 178 3.33 -15.51 19.71
N ASN A 179 3.55 -15.74 18.40
CA ASN A 179 4.90 -15.86 17.82
C ASN A 179 5.37 -14.58 17.12
N TRP A 180 4.62 -13.46 17.23
CA TRP A 180 5.01 -12.19 16.62
C TRP A 180 6.29 -11.66 17.24
N PRO A 181 7.28 -11.24 16.42
CA PRO A 181 8.55 -10.76 16.97
C PRO A 181 8.34 -9.51 17.84
N SER A 182 9.03 -9.46 18.98
CA SER A 182 8.95 -8.32 19.89
C SER A 182 9.83 -7.15 19.48
N LYS A 183 10.95 -7.42 18.80
CA LYS A 183 11.96 -6.41 18.42
C LYS A 183 12.66 -6.78 17.13
N LEU A 184 12.42 -5.99 16.09
CA LEU A 184 13.14 -6.00 14.82
C LEU A 184 13.44 -4.55 14.40
N PRO A 185 14.36 -4.31 13.44
CA PRO A 185 14.54 -3.02 12.81
C PRO A 185 13.20 -2.49 12.27
N ASN A 186 12.89 -1.24 12.58
CA ASN A 186 11.61 -0.63 12.28
C ASN A 186 11.75 0.82 11.84
N GLY A 187 10.69 1.34 11.30
CA GLY A 187 10.51 2.72 10.84
C GLY A 187 9.19 2.82 10.09
N ILE A 188 9.03 3.85 9.28
CA ILE A 188 7.83 3.97 8.47
C ILE A 188 7.94 3.06 7.26
N ILE A 189 6.98 2.16 7.11
CA ILE A 189 6.78 1.30 5.94
C ILE A 189 5.66 1.87 5.07
N HIS A 190 5.58 1.49 3.81
CA HIS A 190 4.47 1.85 2.92
C HIS A 190 3.16 1.17 3.37
N GLY A 191 3.26 -0.09 3.75
CA GLY A 191 2.16 -0.86 4.34
C GLY A 191 1.11 -1.36 3.36
N ASP A 192 1.18 -0.99 2.07
CA ASP A 192 0.24 -1.42 1.03
C ASP A 192 0.90 -1.50 -0.36
N LEU A 193 2.12 -2.04 -0.42
CA LEU A 193 2.89 -2.07 -1.66
C LEU A 193 2.46 -3.25 -2.56
N PHE A 194 1.37 -3.02 -3.28
CA PHE A 194 0.84 -3.90 -4.32
C PHE A 194 1.32 -3.50 -5.72
N ILE A 195 1.07 -4.37 -6.68
CA ILE A 195 1.48 -4.17 -8.07
C ILE A 195 0.88 -2.90 -8.68
N ASP A 196 -0.34 -2.53 -8.31
CA ASP A 196 -1.06 -1.33 -8.74
C ASP A 196 -0.51 -0.03 -8.13
N ASN A 197 0.34 -0.12 -7.09
CA ASN A 197 1.02 1.00 -6.44
C ASN A 197 2.49 1.15 -6.88
N ILE A 198 2.95 0.34 -7.86
CA ILE A 198 4.33 0.35 -8.37
C ILE A 198 4.30 0.67 -9.85
N PHE A 199 4.86 1.81 -10.23
CA PHE A 199 4.86 2.29 -11.60
C PHE A 199 6.17 1.99 -12.32
N PHE A 200 6.03 1.67 -13.60
CA PHE A 200 7.14 1.39 -14.51
C PHE A 200 7.00 2.24 -15.77
N LYS A 201 8.12 2.77 -16.27
CA LYS A 201 8.25 3.44 -17.56
C LYS A 201 9.44 2.81 -18.31
N ASN A 202 9.25 2.39 -19.55
CA ASN A 202 10.27 1.71 -20.36
C ASN A 202 10.95 0.55 -19.61
N ASN A 203 10.15 -0.28 -18.95
CA ASN A 203 10.57 -1.43 -18.12
C ASN A 203 11.45 -1.11 -16.90
N LYS A 204 11.73 0.15 -16.59
CA LYS A 204 12.39 0.60 -15.38
C LYS A 204 11.35 1.05 -14.37
N LEU A 205 11.61 0.81 -13.08
CA LEU A 205 10.78 1.32 -12.01
C LEU A 205 10.80 2.86 -12.06
N SER A 206 9.62 3.48 -12.15
CA SER A 206 9.44 4.93 -12.22
C SER A 206 8.87 5.52 -10.95
N GLY A 207 8.58 4.69 -9.94
CA GLY A 207 8.24 5.12 -8.58
C GLY A 207 7.09 4.35 -7.96
N ILE A 208 6.77 4.74 -6.72
CA ILE A 208 5.70 4.15 -5.89
C ILE A 208 4.69 5.21 -5.51
N ILE A 209 3.41 4.83 -5.42
CA ILE A 209 2.29 5.72 -5.13
C ILE A 209 1.43 5.16 -3.99
N ASP A 210 0.49 5.93 -3.50
CA ASP A 210 -0.53 5.54 -2.52
C ASP A 210 0.01 5.22 -1.12
N PHE A 211 0.59 6.23 -0.47
CA PHE A 211 1.18 6.15 0.88
C PHE A 211 0.16 6.19 2.02
N TYR A 212 -1.15 6.11 1.76
CA TYR A 212 -2.17 6.36 2.80
C TYR A 212 -2.33 5.23 3.83
N PHE A 213 -1.61 4.12 3.65
CA PHE A 213 -1.43 3.08 4.67
C PHE A 213 -0.07 3.13 5.37
N ALA A 214 0.80 4.07 4.98
CA ALA A 214 2.14 4.18 5.56
C ALA A 214 2.06 4.39 7.08
N ALA A 215 2.87 3.65 7.82
CA ALA A 215 2.87 3.66 9.29
C ALA A 215 4.17 3.06 9.84
N ASN A 216 4.44 3.29 11.12
CA ASN A 216 5.56 2.64 11.78
C ASN A 216 5.30 1.16 11.99
N ASP A 217 6.19 0.32 11.44
CA ASP A 217 6.20 -1.13 11.64
C ASP A 217 7.60 -1.69 11.35
N PHE A 218 7.78 -3.01 11.47
CA PHE A 218 9.04 -3.67 11.12
C PHE A 218 9.33 -3.57 9.62
N PHE A 219 10.55 -3.24 9.25
CA PHE A 219 10.96 -3.20 7.84
C PHE A 219 10.78 -4.56 7.16
N MET A 220 11.04 -5.64 7.88
CA MET A 220 10.84 -6.99 7.36
C MET A 220 9.36 -7.33 7.15
N TYR A 221 8.43 -6.63 7.82
CA TYR A 221 7.00 -6.78 7.57
C TYR A 221 6.59 -6.18 6.22
N GLU A 222 7.22 -5.09 5.77
CA GLU A 222 7.03 -4.59 4.39
C GLU A 222 7.48 -5.63 3.36
N ILE A 223 8.64 -6.27 3.56
CA ILE A 223 9.11 -7.36 2.70
C ILE A 223 8.10 -8.50 2.67
N ALA A 224 7.53 -8.88 3.81
CA ALA A 224 6.50 -9.91 3.90
C ALA A 224 5.21 -9.52 3.14
N ILE A 225 4.81 -8.24 3.19
CA ILE A 225 3.71 -7.70 2.39
C ILE A 225 4.03 -7.85 0.89
N CYS A 226 5.23 -7.44 0.46
CA CYS A 226 5.66 -7.55 -0.93
C CYS A 226 5.74 -8.99 -1.42
N ILE A 227 6.20 -9.93 -0.59
CA ILE A 227 6.19 -11.37 -0.94
C ILE A 227 4.77 -11.83 -1.23
N ASN A 228 3.82 -11.49 -0.36
CA ASN A 228 2.41 -11.82 -0.56
C ASN A 228 1.81 -11.16 -1.80
N ALA A 229 2.14 -9.91 -2.06
CA ALA A 229 1.53 -9.12 -3.13
C ALA A 229 2.14 -9.43 -4.51
N LEU A 230 3.46 -9.69 -4.59
CA LEU A 230 4.23 -9.67 -5.84
C LEU A 230 4.85 -11.02 -6.20
N CYS A 231 5.08 -11.91 -5.22
CA CYS A 231 5.86 -13.13 -5.41
C CYS A 231 5.01 -14.41 -5.46
N PHE A 232 3.73 -14.28 -5.79
CA PHE A 232 2.87 -15.42 -6.13
C PHE A 232 2.49 -15.36 -7.60
N ASP A 233 2.55 -16.50 -8.27
CA ASP A 233 2.01 -16.66 -9.62
C ASP A 233 0.58 -17.18 -9.52
N ASN A 234 -0.32 -16.56 -10.29
CA ASN A 234 -1.70 -17.02 -10.43
C ASN A 234 -1.87 -17.80 -11.74
N LYS A 235 -2.33 -19.05 -11.63
CA LYS A 235 -2.72 -19.89 -12.77
C LYS A 235 -4.11 -20.46 -12.48
N LYS A 236 -5.15 -20.01 -13.20
CA LYS A 236 -6.55 -20.46 -13.03
C LYS A 236 -7.00 -20.42 -11.56
N SER A 237 -6.82 -19.29 -10.89
CA SER A 237 -7.14 -19.06 -9.46
C SER A 237 -6.39 -19.97 -8.45
N LYS A 238 -5.29 -20.61 -8.87
CA LYS A 238 -4.34 -21.28 -7.99
C LYS A 238 -3.12 -20.37 -7.78
N PHE A 239 -2.83 -20.03 -6.54
CA PHE A 239 -1.75 -19.11 -6.17
C PHE A 239 -0.54 -19.91 -5.70
N LYS A 240 0.52 -19.92 -6.50
CA LYS A 240 1.77 -20.63 -6.22
C LYS A 240 2.88 -19.63 -5.86
N ILE A 241 3.57 -19.86 -4.75
CA ILE A 241 4.73 -19.06 -4.38
C ILE A 241 5.84 -19.18 -5.43
N ASN A 242 6.41 -18.05 -5.81
CA ASN A 242 7.49 -17.97 -6.78
C ASN A 242 8.80 -17.59 -6.05
N LYS A 243 9.59 -18.62 -5.73
CA LYS A 243 10.83 -18.47 -4.98
C LYS A 243 11.87 -17.61 -5.70
N GLN A 244 11.93 -17.66 -7.04
CA GLN A 244 12.85 -16.82 -7.81
C GLN A 244 12.54 -15.33 -7.67
N LYS A 245 11.26 -14.95 -7.64
CA LYS A 245 10.86 -13.56 -7.37
C LYS A 245 11.21 -13.14 -5.94
N ILE A 246 11.03 -14.03 -4.96
CA ILE A 246 11.41 -13.75 -3.56
C ILE A 246 12.91 -13.51 -3.47
N LYS A 247 13.71 -14.41 -4.04
CA LYS A 247 15.17 -14.28 -4.08
C LYS A 247 15.58 -12.93 -4.66
N SER A 248 15.03 -12.56 -5.83
CA SER A 248 15.34 -11.27 -6.47
C SER A 248 14.89 -10.07 -5.63
N LEU A 249 13.73 -10.13 -4.98
CA LEU A 249 13.26 -9.07 -4.07
C LEU A 249 14.23 -8.87 -2.91
N ILE A 250 14.68 -9.96 -2.29
CA ILE A 250 15.63 -9.94 -1.16
C ILE A 250 17.01 -9.46 -1.60
N GLU A 251 17.52 -9.94 -2.74
CA GLU A 251 18.79 -9.48 -3.31
C GLU A 251 18.77 -7.98 -3.62
N GLY A 252 17.65 -7.49 -4.19
CA GLY A 252 17.44 -6.07 -4.44
C GLY A 252 17.44 -5.26 -3.13
N TYR A 253 16.80 -5.75 -2.09
CA TYR A 253 16.82 -5.12 -0.77
C TYR A 253 18.22 -5.15 -0.15
N GLU A 254 18.89 -6.32 -0.15
CA GLU A 254 20.23 -6.50 0.43
C GLU A 254 21.33 -5.76 -0.33
N SER A 255 21.09 -5.34 -1.59
CA SER A 255 22.00 -4.46 -2.33
C SER A 255 22.17 -3.07 -1.68
N ILE A 256 21.22 -2.65 -0.84
CA ILE A 256 21.24 -1.36 -0.13
C ILE A 256 21.33 -1.57 1.39
N LYS A 257 20.59 -2.53 1.95
CA LYS A 257 20.46 -2.72 3.39
C LYS A 257 20.46 -4.22 3.75
N LYS A 258 21.45 -4.65 4.50
CA LYS A 258 21.57 -6.04 4.96
C LYS A 258 20.41 -6.46 5.85
N ILE A 259 19.96 -7.70 5.66
CA ILE A 259 18.95 -8.36 6.48
C ILE A 259 19.65 -9.29 7.47
N SER A 260 19.47 -9.06 8.75
CA SER A 260 20.04 -9.88 9.81
C SER A 260 19.41 -11.28 9.85
N LEU A 261 20.12 -12.24 10.44
CA LEU A 261 19.58 -13.60 10.62
C LEU A 261 18.29 -13.61 11.46
N LYS A 262 18.16 -12.69 12.43
CA LYS A 262 16.93 -12.53 13.23
C LYS A 262 15.75 -12.09 12.38
N GLU A 263 15.94 -11.15 11.45
CA GLU A 263 14.92 -10.73 10.50
C GLU A 263 14.55 -11.87 9.56
N LYS A 264 15.53 -12.60 9.00
CA LYS A 264 15.29 -13.78 8.14
C LYS A 264 14.48 -14.85 8.87
N LYS A 265 14.85 -15.21 10.10
CA LYS A 265 14.09 -16.18 10.93
C LYS A 265 12.66 -15.75 11.21
N SER A 266 12.37 -14.45 11.23
CA SER A 266 11.01 -13.91 11.44
C SER A 266 10.17 -13.89 10.17
N LEU A 267 10.71 -14.17 8.99
CA LEU A 267 10.03 -13.96 7.70
C LEU A 267 8.72 -14.76 7.59
N ASN A 268 8.72 -16.04 7.99
CA ASN A 268 7.51 -16.86 7.89
C ASN A 268 6.35 -16.28 8.68
N ILE A 269 6.56 -15.95 9.95
CA ILE A 269 5.49 -15.41 10.81
C ILE A 269 5.00 -14.05 10.31
N LEU A 270 5.89 -13.21 9.75
CA LEU A 270 5.54 -11.93 9.16
C LEU A 270 4.73 -12.11 7.86
N CYS A 271 5.08 -13.09 7.01
CA CYS A 271 4.31 -13.42 5.80
C CYS A 271 2.91 -13.94 6.15
N ARG A 272 2.78 -14.78 7.18
CA ARG A 272 1.49 -15.23 7.71
C ARG A 272 0.67 -14.05 8.25
N GLY A 273 1.31 -13.12 8.96
CA GLY A 273 0.69 -11.90 9.46
C GLY A 273 0.19 -10.97 8.34
N ALA A 274 0.95 -10.82 7.26
CA ALA A 274 0.52 -10.09 6.09
C ALA A 274 -0.65 -10.79 5.39
N ALA A 275 -0.55 -12.11 5.19
CA ALA A 275 -1.61 -12.89 4.54
C ALA A 275 -2.94 -12.80 5.31
N ILE A 276 -2.93 -12.98 6.63
CA ILE A 276 -4.16 -12.90 7.44
C ILE A 276 -4.74 -11.49 7.46
N ARG A 277 -3.92 -10.45 7.53
CA ARG A 277 -4.37 -9.05 7.43
C ARG A 277 -5.19 -8.84 6.17
N TYR A 278 -4.64 -9.16 4.99
CA TYR A 278 -5.33 -8.96 3.72
C TYR A 278 -6.52 -9.91 3.52
N LEU A 279 -6.46 -11.12 4.06
CA LEU A 279 -7.61 -12.01 4.07
C LEU A 279 -8.79 -11.40 4.85
N LEU A 280 -8.52 -10.87 6.04
CA LEU A 280 -9.54 -10.26 6.89
C LEU A 280 -10.13 -8.99 6.25
N THR A 281 -9.30 -8.11 5.67
CA THR A 281 -9.81 -6.91 4.98
C THR A 281 -10.68 -7.27 3.79
N ARG A 282 -10.29 -8.25 2.98
CA ARG A 282 -11.10 -8.69 1.83
C ARG A 282 -12.41 -9.38 2.25
N LEU A 283 -12.39 -10.17 3.33
CA LEU A 283 -13.59 -10.76 3.90
C LEU A 283 -14.54 -9.68 4.44
N TYR A 284 -14.00 -8.67 5.09
CA TYR A 284 -14.77 -7.52 5.55
C TYR A 284 -15.43 -6.79 4.38
N ASP A 285 -14.66 -6.46 3.35
CA ASP A 285 -15.18 -5.78 2.14
C ASP A 285 -16.24 -6.66 1.45
N TYR A 286 -15.99 -7.96 1.31
CA TYR A 286 -16.94 -8.91 0.73
C TYR A 286 -18.28 -8.98 1.50
N SER A 287 -18.21 -8.88 2.82
CA SER A 287 -19.39 -8.96 3.70
C SER A 287 -20.17 -7.65 3.82
N ASN A 288 -19.51 -6.52 3.63
CA ASN A 288 -20.07 -5.20 3.93
C ASN A 288 -20.27 -4.29 2.69
N THR A 289 -19.76 -4.68 1.52
CA THR A 289 -19.97 -3.92 0.29
C THR A 289 -21.34 -4.28 -0.31
N PRO A 290 -22.24 -3.30 -0.54
CA PRO A 290 -23.52 -3.54 -1.19
C PRO A 290 -23.33 -4.14 -2.58
N LYS A 291 -24.18 -5.09 -2.99
CA LYS A 291 -24.16 -5.69 -4.33
C LYS A 291 -24.34 -4.66 -5.46
N THR A 292 -24.97 -3.52 -5.16
CA THR A 292 -25.17 -2.38 -6.06
C THR A 292 -23.95 -1.47 -6.20
N ALA A 293 -22.91 -1.68 -5.38
CA ALA A 293 -21.69 -0.89 -5.45
C ALA A 293 -20.89 -1.25 -6.72
N LEU A 294 -20.54 -0.25 -7.50
CA LEU A 294 -19.72 -0.38 -8.72
C LEU A 294 -18.22 -0.62 -8.42
N ILE A 295 -17.93 -1.32 -7.32
CA ILE A 295 -16.57 -1.61 -6.85
C ILE A 295 -16.28 -3.09 -7.10
N GLN A 296 -15.17 -3.39 -7.75
CA GLN A 296 -14.70 -4.76 -7.90
C GLN A 296 -14.08 -5.24 -6.58
N ILE A 297 -14.82 -6.09 -5.86
CA ILE A 297 -14.36 -6.70 -4.61
C ILE A 297 -13.29 -7.74 -4.96
N LYS A 298 -12.10 -7.63 -4.36
CA LYS A 298 -11.02 -8.62 -4.52
C LYS A 298 -11.39 -9.93 -3.81
N ASP A 299 -11.21 -11.08 -4.48
CA ASP A 299 -11.55 -12.40 -3.93
C ASP A 299 -10.72 -12.71 -2.67
N PRO A 300 -11.34 -13.00 -1.52
CA PRO A 300 -10.63 -13.42 -0.32
C PRO A 300 -9.86 -14.73 -0.47
N ASN A 301 -10.30 -15.62 -1.38
CA ASN A 301 -9.68 -16.93 -1.60
C ASN A 301 -8.20 -16.83 -1.97
N GLU A 302 -7.78 -15.77 -2.65
CA GLU A 302 -6.37 -15.52 -2.93
C GLU A 302 -5.52 -15.54 -1.66
N TYR A 303 -5.90 -14.76 -0.66
CA TYR A 303 -5.14 -14.66 0.58
C TYR A 303 -5.36 -15.84 1.53
N TYR A 304 -6.46 -16.55 1.41
CA TYR A 304 -6.67 -17.84 2.07
C TYR A 304 -5.64 -18.87 1.59
N GLN A 305 -5.47 -19.03 0.27
CA GLN A 305 -4.48 -19.94 -0.30
C GLN A 305 -3.04 -19.53 0.06
N LYS A 306 -2.72 -18.22 0.05
CA LYS A 306 -1.41 -17.71 0.46
C LYS A 306 -1.13 -18.01 1.93
N LEU A 307 -2.10 -17.83 2.83
CA LEU A 307 -1.94 -18.16 4.24
C LEU A 307 -1.69 -19.66 4.44
N ILE A 308 -2.44 -20.54 3.76
CA ILE A 308 -2.17 -21.99 3.77
C ILE A 308 -0.76 -22.29 3.27
N THR A 309 -0.34 -21.68 2.17
CA THR A 309 1.02 -21.84 1.64
C THR A 309 2.08 -21.50 2.70
N HIS A 310 1.94 -20.36 3.36
CA HIS A 310 2.89 -19.95 4.40
C HIS A 310 2.83 -20.83 5.65
N ASN A 311 1.66 -21.40 6.01
CA ASN A 311 1.54 -22.36 7.12
C ASN A 311 2.31 -23.66 6.84
N ASN A 312 2.46 -24.05 5.58
CA ASN A 312 3.18 -25.26 5.18
C ASN A 312 4.71 -25.04 5.03
N LEU A 313 5.19 -23.79 5.12
CA LEU A 313 6.62 -23.47 5.14
C LEU A 313 7.09 -23.41 6.59
N VAL A 314 8.13 -24.19 6.93
CA VAL A 314 8.60 -24.33 8.32
C VAL A 314 9.73 -23.33 8.62
N SER A 315 10.54 -23.00 7.61
CA SER A 315 11.75 -22.22 7.79
C SER A 315 11.84 -21.06 6.78
N TYR A 316 12.60 -20.00 7.14
CA TYR A 316 12.96 -18.97 6.18
C TYR A 316 13.75 -19.53 4.99
N LYS A 317 14.48 -20.64 5.16
CA LYS A 317 15.18 -21.35 4.07
C LYS A 317 14.21 -21.88 3.00
N ASP A 318 12.96 -22.15 3.36
CA ASP A 318 11.94 -22.60 2.41
C ASP A 318 11.55 -21.48 1.42
N TYR A 319 11.88 -20.24 1.72
CA TYR A 319 11.78 -19.08 0.83
C TYR A 319 13.01 -18.91 -0.07
N LEU A 320 14.04 -19.75 0.07
CA LEU A 320 15.35 -19.64 -0.60
C LEU A 320 16.13 -18.35 -0.24
N ILE A 321 16.16 -18.03 1.04
CA ILE A 321 16.86 -16.86 1.56
C ILE A 321 18.07 -17.31 2.39
#